data_8e15e588364d9f2c6a46783e9f6c6600
#
_entry.id   8e15e588364d9f2c6a46783e9f6c6600
#
_cell.length_a   1.000
_cell.length_b   1.000
_cell.length_c   1.000
_cell.angle_alpha   90.00
_cell.angle_beta   90.00
_cell.angle_gamma   90.00
#
_symmetry.space_group_name_H-M   'P 1'
#
loop_
_entity.id
_entity.type
_entity.pdbx_description
1 polymer ?
#
loop_
_entity_poly.entity_id
_entity_poly.type
_entity_poly.pdbx_seq_one_letter_code
_entity_poly.pdbx_strand_id
1 'polypeptide(L)'
;AEIYAPFTHQQLILSEAIGLGPSTKVNPSGGALAANPMFSTGLERIGFAARHIFTRSAQRVLAHATSGPVLQQNLVAVLEGKDA
;
A
#
# COMPACT_ATOMS: atom_id res chain seq x y z
N ALA A 1 -3.35 -3.49 3.70
CA ALA A 1 -2.34 -3.20 2.68
C ALA A 1 -2.44 -1.74 2.24
N GLU A 2 -1.28 -1.10 2.04
CA GLU A 2 -1.18 0.24 1.48
C GLU A 2 -0.45 0.11 0.14
N ILE A 3 -1.16 0.34 -0.96
CA ILE A 3 -0.62 0.20 -2.30
C ILE A 3 -0.68 1.53 -3.05
N TYR A 4 0.31 1.76 -3.92
CA TYR A 4 0.34 2.95 -4.75
C TYR A 4 -0.42 2.68 -6.04
N ALA A 5 -1.70 3.04 -6.04
CA ALA A 5 -2.58 2.89 -7.19
C ALA A 5 -3.31 4.22 -7.45
N PRO A 6 -2.73 5.12 -8.28
CA PRO A 6 -3.34 6.43 -8.53
C PRO A 6 -4.60 6.36 -9.40
N PHE A 7 -4.91 5.19 -9.95
CA PHE A 7 -6.11 4.97 -10.75
C PHE A 7 -6.92 3.81 -10.19
N THR A 8 -8.25 3.91 -10.27
CA THR A 8 -9.14 2.88 -9.68
C THR A 8 -8.92 1.49 -10.26
N HIS A 9 -8.77 1.39 -11.59
CA HIS A 9 -8.53 0.10 -12.23
C HIS A 9 -7.19 -0.51 -11.81
N GLN A 10 -6.19 0.32 -11.52
CA GLN A 10 -4.88 -0.13 -11.09
C GLN A 10 -4.96 -0.78 -9.70
N GLN A 11 -5.79 -0.24 -8.81
CA GLN A 11 -5.98 -0.82 -7.49
C GLN A 11 -6.53 -2.24 -7.59
N LEU A 12 -7.49 -2.47 -8.49
CA LEU A 12 -8.05 -3.79 -8.73
C LEU A 12 -7.01 -4.75 -9.30
N ILE A 13 -6.25 -4.30 -10.30
CA ILE A 13 -5.22 -5.11 -10.94
C ILE A 13 -4.13 -5.50 -9.94
N LEU A 14 -3.63 -4.54 -9.15
CA LEU A 14 -2.58 -4.78 -8.17
C LEU A 14 -3.06 -5.70 -7.05
N SER A 15 -4.28 -5.51 -6.57
CA SER A 15 -4.84 -6.36 -5.52
C SER A 15 -4.91 -7.81 -5.96
N GLU A 16 -5.29 -8.07 -7.21
CA GLU A 16 -5.34 -9.40 -7.77
C GLU A 16 -3.94 -9.97 -8.01
N ALA A 17 -3.03 -9.17 -8.59
CA ALA A 17 -1.68 -9.60 -8.92
C ALA A 17 -0.86 -9.94 -7.67
N ILE A 18 -1.03 -9.17 -6.59
CA ILE A 18 -0.34 -9.43 -5.32
C ILE A 18 -0.97 -10.60 -4.58
N GLY A 19 -2.24 -10.91 -4.87
CA GLY A 19 -2.93 -12.01 -4.21
C GLY A 19 -3.56 -11.62 -2.89
N LEU A 20 -4.03 -10.39 -2.75
CA LEU A 20 -4.70 -9.94 -1.53
C LEU A 20 -6.04 -10.64 -1.38
N GLY A 21 -6.28 -11.22 -0.21
CA GLY A 21 -7.52 -11.93 0.08
C GLY A 21 -8.70 -10.99 0.30
N PRO A 22 -9.94 -11.50 0.26
CA PRO A 22 -11.14 -10.68 0.43
C PRO A 22 -11.26 -10.06 1.83
N SER A 23 -10.59 -10.63 2.84
CA SER A 23 -10.59 -10.09 4.20
C SER A 23 -9.51 -9.03 4.41
N THR A 24 -8.62 -8.82 3.43
CA THR A 24 -7.55 -7.82 3.54
C THR A 24 -8.10 -6.43 3.25
N LYS A 25 -7.86 -5.49 4.16
CA LYS A 25 -8.22 -4.09 3.94
C LYS A 25 -7.20 -3.46 3.01
N VAL A 26 -7.68 -2.83 1.94
CA VAL A 26 -6.83 -2.17 0.95
C VAL A 26 -6.98 -0.66 1.10
N ASN A 27 -5.83 0.01 1.26
CA ASN A 27 -5.75 1.47 1.38
C ASN A 27 -6.70 2.07 2.42
N PRO A 28 -6.67 1.59 3.68
CA PRO A 28 -7.53 2.18 4.72
C PRO A 28 -7.22 3.67 4.96
N SER A 29 -6.04 4.15 4.57
CA SER A 29 -5.69 5.57 4.64
C SER A 29 -6.35 6.42 3.55
N GLY A 30 -7.01 5.80 2.56
CA GLY A 30 -7.53 6.46 1.37
C GLY A 30 -6.62 6.31 0.16
N GLY A 31 -5.32 6.07 0.38
CA GLY A 31 -4.35 5.85 -0.67
C GLY A 31 -4.17 7.02 -1.63
N ALA A 32 -3.58 6.75 -2.78
CA ALA A 32 -3.30 7.77 -3.80
C ALA A 32 -4.58 8.31 -4.44
N LEU A 33 -5.70 7.60 -4.35
CA LEU A 33 -6.98 8.09 -4.84
C LEU A 33 -7.50 9.26 -4.00
N ALA A 34 -7.16 9.29 -2.71
CA ALA A 34 -7.53 10.40 -1.83
C ALA A 34 -6.52 11.54 -1.89
N ALA A 35 -5.22 11.23 -1.93
CA ALA A 35 -4.15 12.22 -1.99
C ALA A 35 -2.93 11.60 -2.65
N ASN A 36 -2.40 12.28 -3.67
CA ASN A 36 -1.23 11.79 -4.41
C ASN A 36 -0.15 12.88 -4.51
N PRO A 37 0.66 13.09 -3.44
CA PRO A 37 1.83 13.96 -3.54
C PRO A 37 2.96 13.24 -4.30
N MET A 38 2.92 13.31 -5.59
CA MET A 38 3.62 12.49 -6.59
C MET A 38 4.98 11.92 -6.18
N PHE A 39 5.88 12.75 -5.63
CA PHE A 39 7.24 12.31 -5.32
C PHE A 39 7.38 11.61 -3.96
N SER A 40 6.41 11.75 -3.07
CA SER A 40 6.47 11.15 -1.74
C SER A 40 5.44 10.06 -1.50
N THR A 41 4.58 9.77 -2.48
CA THR A 41 3.46 8.83 -2.28
C THR A 41 3.95 7.42 -1.92
N GLY A 42 5.05 6.94 -2.54
CA GLY A 42 5.60 5.63 -2.19
C GLY A 42 6.06 5.56 -0.74
N LEU A 43 6.75 6.60 -0.26
CA LEU A 43 7.16 6.68 1.14
C LEU A 43 5.95 6.80 2.06
N GLU A 44 4.92 7.52 1.67
CA GLU A 44 3.67 7.61 2.44
C GLU A 44 2.99 6.25 2.57
N ARG A 45 3.01 5.42 1.53
CA ARG A 45 2.45 4.05 1.63
C ARG A 45 3.15 3.26 2.72
N ILE A 46 4.48 3.34 2.77
CA ILE A 46 5.26 2.67 3.81
C ILE A 46 4.96 3.28 5.18
N GLY A 47 4.88 4.61 5.25
CA GLY A 47 4.58 5.32 6.49
C GLY A 47 3.20 4.96 7.05
N PHE A 48 2.17 4.94 6.20
CA PHE A 48 0.83 4.54 6.62
C PHE A 48 0.78 3.06 7.02
N ALA A 49 1.50 2.20 6.31
CA ALA A 49 1.59 0.79 6.67
C ALA A 49 2.22 0.63 8.06
N ALA A 50 3.32 1.34 8.33
CA ALA A 50 3.96 1.32 9.64
C ALA A 50 3.04 1.87 10.73
N ARG A 51 2.27 2.92 10.43
CA ARG A 51 1.33 3.49 11.37
C ARG A 51 0.27 2.49 11.81
N HIS A 52 -0.24 1.67 10.88
CA HIS A 52 -1.21 0.64 11.23
C HIS A 52 -0.65 -0.34 12.26
N ILE A 53 0.66 -0.65 12.18
CA ILE A 53 1.32 -1.51 13.16
C ILE A 53 1.50 -0.78 14.49
N PHE A 54 1.98 0.47 14.46
CA PHE A 54 2.20 1.26 15.68
C PHE A 54 0.91 1.53 16.45
N THR A 55 -0.20 1.72 15.77
CA THR A 55 -1.51 1.92 16.40
C THR A 55 -2.19 0.61 16.75
N ARG A 56 -1.56 -0.53 16.44
CA ARG A 56 -2.06 -1.89 16.69
C ARG A 56 -3.36 -2.21 15.97
N SER A 57 -3.64 -1.50 14.88
CA SER A 57 -4.80 -1.83 14.04
C SER A 57 -4.52 -3.03 13.14
N ALA A 58 -3.24 -3.39 12.96
CA ALA A 58 -2.82 -4.57 12.21
C ALA A 58 -1.47 -5.06 12.73
N GLN A 59 -1.19 -6.35 12.59
CA GLN A 59 0.10 -6.95 12.95
C GLN A 59 1.00 -7.17 11.74
N ARG A 60 0.41 -7.35 10.57
CA ARG A 60 1.15 -7.52 9.32
C ARG A 60 0.52 -6.64 8.26
N VAL A 61 1.33 -5.81 7.61
CA VAL A 61 0.87 -4.86 6.60
C VAL A 61 1.78 -4.94 5.38
N LEU A 62 1.19 -4.90 4.20
CA LEU A 62 1.91 -4.79 2.95
C LEU A 62 1.89 -3.35 2.48
N ALA A 63 3.04 -2.85 2.07
CA ALA A 63 3.17 -1.54 1.43
C ALA A 63 3.71 -1.73 0.01
N HIS A 64 3.16 -0.99 -0.93
CA HIS A 64 3.55 -1.03 -2.34
C HIS A 64 3.86 0.37 -2.83
N ALA A 65 4.94 0.50 -3.58
CA ALA A 65 5.30 1.73 -4.27
C ALA A 65 5.58 1.43 -5.73
N THR A 66 5.34 2.41 -6.59
CA THR A 66 5.55 2.27 -8.02
C THR A 66 6.19 3.53 -8.59
N SER A 67 6.94 3.39 -9.68
CA SER A 67 7.54 4.50 -10.39
C SER A 67 7.74 4.15 -11.87
N GLY A 68 8.13 5.16 -12.66
CA GLY A 68 8.36 5.01 -14.09
C GLY A 68 7.19 5.52 -14.92
N PRO A 69 7.45 5.93 -16.19
CA PRO A 69 6.42 6.53 -17.04
C PRO A 69 5.20 5.64 -17.30
N VAL A 70 5.39 4.31 -17.23
CA VAL A 70 4.30 3.35 -17.39
C VAL A 70 4.15 2.48 -16.14
N LEU A 71 4.61 2.98 -14.98
CA LEU A 71 4.50 2.33 -13.67
C LEU A 71 5.14 0.93 -13.68
N GLN A 72 6.25 0.79 -14.41
CA GLN A 72 6.91 -0.50 -14.60
C GLN A 72 7.85 -0.90 -13.46
N GLN A 73 8.22 0.03 -12.59
CA GLN A 73 9.08 -0.24 -11.43
C GLN A 73 8.19 -0.35 -10.20
N ASN A 74 8.26 -1.47 -9.52
CA ASN A 74 7.42 -1.73 -8.35
C ASN A 74 8.26 -2.29 -7.21
N LEU A 75 7.91 -1.86 -5.99
CA LEU A 75 8.53 -2.33 -4.77
C LEU A 75 7.43 -2.71 -3.79
N VAL A 76 7.62 -3.85 -3.12
CA VAL A 76 6.70 -4.30 -2.07
C VAL A 76 7.50 -4.53 -0.80
N ALA A 77 6.98 -4.03 0.32
CA ALA A 77 7.52 -4.27 1.64
C ALA A 77 6.42 -4.87 2.51
N VAL A 78 6.78 -5.88 3.29
CA VAL A 78 5.88 -6.47 4.29
C VAL A 78 6.41 -6.09 5.65
N LEU A 79 5.56 -5.43 6.45
CA LEU A 79 5.90 -4.97 7.79
C LEU A 79 5.15 -5.80 8.81
N GLU A 80 5.83 -6.17 9.90
CA GLU A 80 5.21 -6.92 10.99
C GLU A 80 5.48 -6.24 12.32
N GLY A 81 4.48 -6.35 13.22
CA GLY A 81 4.65 -5.93 14.58
C GLY A 81 5.58 -6.88 15.33
N LYS A 82 6.27 -6.36 16.35
CA LYS A 82 7.26 -7.12 17.12
C LYS A 82 6.67 -8.35 17.79
N ASP A 83 5.39 -8.28 18.13
CA ASP A 83 4.69 -9.35 18.85
C ASP A 83 3.83 -10.22 17.93
N ALA A 84 4.03 -10.09 16.62
CA ALA A 84 3.28 -10.85 15.62
C ALA A 84 3.76 -12.31 15.55
#